data_249c27979135f8696e025c4aa7f0165e
#
_entry.id   249c27979135f8696e025c4aa7f0165e
#
_cell.length_a   1.000
_cell.length_b   1.000
_cell.length_c   1.000
_cell.angle_alpha   90.00
_cell.angle_beta   90.00
_cell.angle_gamma   90.00
#
_symmetry.space_group_name_H-M   'P 1'
#
loop_
_entity.id
_entity.type
_entity.pdbx_description
1 polymer ?
#
loop_
_entity_poly.entity_id
_entity_poly.type
_entity_poly.pdbx_seq_one_letter_code
_entity_poly.pdbx_strand_id
1 'polypeptide(L)'
;MLQGDPSAALLEMLDPEQNSSFMDHYLDVPVDLSKVLFLCTANVLDTIPDPLRDRMEIINISGYVAEEKLAIASKYLIPQIEEVTGLTSAEVTMTQAALNSLNRSYCRESGVRNLRKHIEKIYRKVAYKVINNYYDNTTYDYSCIFSKVVHDKETGLNIDDSNLSDYVGKPIFSSEKLYPHTPAGVALGLAWTSMGGSTLYIETVGQRVREAGTGGGLEFTGNLGDVMKESIKIAGTFARIFLANLDKSNEYFDNNK
;
A
#
# COMPACT_ATOMS: atom_id res chain seq x y z
N MET A 1 0.73 15.63 -33.63
CA MET A 1 -0.32 14.60 -33.61
C MET A 1 -1.38 15.12 -32.67
N LEU A 2 -2.58 15.43 -33.19
CA LEU A 2 -3.74 15.71 -32.36
C LEU A 2 -4.11 14.39 -31.68
N GLN A 3 -3.81 14.25 -30.40
CA GLN A 3 -4.38 13.19 -29.60
C GLN A 3 -5.89 13.48 -29.51
N GLY A 4 -6.70 12.60 -30.10
CA GLY A 4 -8.15 12.69 -29.94
C GLY A 4 -8.50 12.59 -28.46
N ASP A 5 -9.58 13.26 -28.06
CA ASP A 5 -10.07 13.20 -26.68
C ASP A 5 -10.83 11.87 -26.48
N PRO A 6 -10.26 10.88 -25.76
CA PRO A 6 -10.93 9.61 -25.51
C PRO A 6 -12.19 9.77 -24.66
N SER A 7 -12.30 10.86 -23.88
CA SER A 7 -13.45 11.12 -23.03
C SER A 7 -14.70 11.44 -23.87
N ALA A 8 -14.53 12.13 -24.99
CA ALA A 8 -15.63 12.44 -25.91
C ALA A 8 -16.20 11.16 -26.55
N ALA A 9 -15.34 10.23 -26.97
CA ALA A 9 -15.77 8.95 -27.54
C ALA A 9 -16.49 8.08 -26.47
N LEU A 10 -16.01 8.11 -25.23
CA LEU A 10 -16.66 7.38 -24.12
C LEU A 10 -18.03 7.98 -23.78
N LEU A 11 -18.21 9.30 -23.90
CA LEU A 11 -19.52 9.95 -23.69
C LEU A 11 -20.57 9.44 -24.69
N GLU A 12 -20.20 9.33 -25.95
CA GLU A 12 -21.09 8.79 -27.00
C GLU A 12 -21.38 7.31 -26.80
N MET A 13 -20.35 6.51 -26.44
CA MET A 13 -20.46 5.07 -26.20
C MET A 13 -21.34 4.72 -25.01
N LEU A 14 -21.26 5.51 -23.92
CA LEU A 14 -21.98 5.27 -22.67
C LEU A 14 -23.38 5.94 -22.65
N ASP A 15 -23.71 6.74 -23.65
CA ASP A 15 -25.02 7.36 -23.75
C ASP A 15 -26.05 6.40 -24.36
N PRO A 16 -27.11 5.98 -23.63
CA PRO A 16 -28.11 5.07 -24.14
C PRO A 16 -28.88 5.57 -25.38
N GLU A 17 -28.93 6.89 -25.56
CA GLU A 17 -29.62 7.50 -26.72
C GLU A 17 -28.76 7.45 -27.98
N GLN A 18 -27.45 7.42 -27.88
CA GLN A 18 -26.49 7.48 -28.97
C GLN A 18 -25.78 6.18 -29.27
N ASN A 19 -25.64 5.29 -28.28
CA ASN A 19 -24.85 4.06 -28.40
C ASN A 19 -25.42 3.01 -29.39
N SER A 20 -26.67 3.14 -29.83
CA SER A 20 -27.27 2.26 -30.83
C SER A 20 -26.69 2.46 -32.23
N SER A 21 -26.06 3.61 -32.49
CA SER A 21 -25.48 3.97 -33.79
C SER A 21 -24.07 4.53 -33.65
N PHE A 22 -23.30 3.99 -32.71
CA PHE A 22 -21.91 4.38 -32.45
C PHE A 22 -21.04 4.18 -33.69
N MET A 23 -20.38 5.24 -34.17
CA MET A 23 -19.50 5.16 -35.32
C MET A 23 -18.11 4.66 -34.92
N ASP A 24 -17.74 3.47 -35.40
CA ASP A 24 -16.35 3.02 -35.30
C ASP A 24 -15.50 3.74 -36.35
N HIS A 25 -14.70 4.70 -35.90
CA HIS A 25 -13.84 5.51 -36.77
C HIS A 25 -12.69 4.74 -37.45
N TYR A 26 -12.42 3.52 -37.03
CA TYR A 26 -11.42 2.65 -37.69
C TYR A 26 -12.02 1.86 -38.83
N LEU A 27 -13.22 1.33 -38.62
CA LEU A 27 -13.94 0.52 -39.62
C LEU A 27 -14.87 1.35 -40.49
N ASP A 28 -15.17 2.60 -40.09
CA ASP A 28 -16.13 3.49 -40.71
C ASP A 28 -17.53 2.86 -40.89
N VAL A 29 -17.94 2.11 -39.85
CA VAL A 29 -19.20 1.38 -39.80
C VAL A 29 -19.93 1.71 -38.51
N PRO A 30 -21.25 1.96 -38.53
CA PRO A 30 -22.04 2.10 -37.32
C PRO A 30 -22.21 0.77 -36.61
N VAL A 31 -21.99 0.78 -35.29
CA VAL A 31 -22.08 -0.42 -34.40
C VAL A 31 -23.15 -0.16 -33.35
N ASP A 32 -24.02 -1.14 -33.14
CA ASP A 32 -25.02 -1.08 -32.07
C ASP A 32 -24.43 -1.60 -30.76
N LEU A 33 -24.20 -0.70 -29.81
CA LEU A 33 -23.66 -0.99 -28.48
C LEU A 33 -24.74 -1.00 -27.38
N SER A 34 -26.03 -0.87 -27.74
CA SER A 34 -27.13 -0.78 -26.77
C SER A 34 -27.30 -2.00 -25.87
N LYS A 35 -26.77 -3.16 -26.28
CA LYS A 35 -26.82 -4.41 -25.51
C LYS A 35 -25.49 -4.78 -24.85
N VAL A 36 -24.52 -3.86 -24.83
CA VAL A 36 -23.19 -4.10 -24.27
C VAL A 36 -23.14 -3.59 -22.83
N LEU A 37 -22.63 -4.44 -21.93
CA LEU A 37 -22.32 -4.03 -20.57
C LEU A 37 -20.87 -3.52 -20.51
N PHE A 38 -20.69 -2.26 -20.16
CA PHE A 38 -19.39 -1.63 -20.00
C PHE A 38 -18.91 -1.74 -18.56
N LEU A 39 -17.71 -2.27 -18.35
CA LEU A 39 -17.03 -2.29 -17.06
C LEU A 39 -15.72 -1.53 -17.17
N CYS A 40 -15.59 -0.48 -16.40
CA CYS A 40 -14.40 0.37 -16.36
C CYS A 40 -13.69 0.24 -15.02
N THR A 41 -12.37 0.38 -15.01
CA THR A 41 -11.57 0.41 -13.79
C THR A 41 -10.77 1.70 -13.72
N ALA A 42 -10.74 2.33 -12.56
CA ALA A 42 -9.97 3.55 -12.31
C ALA A 42 -9.33 3.52 -10.91
N ASN A 43 -8.19 4.17 -10.78
CA ASN A 43 -7.52 4.33 -9.49
C ASN A 43 -7.93 5.63 -8.78
N VAL A 44 -8.28 6.67 -9.54
CA VAL A 44 -8.61 8.00 -9.03
C VAL A 44 -9.86 8.49 -9.75
N LEU A 45 -10.88 8.82 -8.99
CA LEU A 45 -12.16 9.32 -9.55
C LEU A 45 -12.08 10.77 -10.01
N ASP A 46 -11.28 11.60 -9.36
CA ASP A 46 -11.18 13.04 -9.63
C ASP A 46 -10.63 13.37 -11.03
N THR A 47 -9.96 12.39 -11.66
CA THR A 47 -9.44 12.52 -13.02
C THR A 47 -10.48 12.21 -14.10
N ILE A 48 -11.63 11.67 -13.71
CA ILE A 48 -12.72 11.33 -14.63
C ILE A 48 -13.63 12.56 -14.75
N PRO A 49 -13.89 13.07 -15.97
CA PRO A 49 -14.81 14.20 -16.16
C PRO A 49 -16.19 13.93 -15.59
N ASP A 50 -16.78 14.95 -14.96
CA ASP A 50 -18.10 14.85 -14.33
C ASP A 50 -19.19 14.30 -15.27
N PRO A 51 -19.29 14.70 -16.56
CA PRO A 51 -20.28 14.15 -17.46
C PRO A 51 -20.17 12.63 -17.70
N LEU A 52 -18.97 12.07 -17.57
CA LEU A 52 -18.78 10.61 -17.64
C LEU A 52 -19.18 9.95 -16.34
N ARG A 53 -18.85 10.55 -15.21
CA ARG A 53 -19.22 10.01 -13.89
C ARG A 53 -20.73 9.93 -13.70
N ASP A 54 -21.47 10.90 -14.22
CA ASP A 54 -22.94 10.94 -14.15
C ASP A 54 -23.61 9.78 -14.90
N ARG A 55 -22.90 9.17 -15.86
CA ARG A 55 -23.38 8.01 -16.63
C ARG A 55 -22.90 6.66 -16.10
N MET A 56 -22.15 6.65 -14.99
CA MET A 56 -21.54 5.46 -14.41
C MET A 56 -22.09 5.17 -13.02
N GLU A 57 -22.28 3.89 -12.72
CA GLU A 57 -22.43 3.44 -11.35
C GLU A 57 -21.05 3.20 -10.75
N ILE A 58 -20.75 3.91 -9.65
CA ILE A 58 -19.43 3.86 -9.03
C ILE A 58 -19.44 2.85 -7.90
N ILE A 59 -18.65 1.78 -8.06
CA ILE A 59 -18.45 0.76 -7.05
C ILE A 59 -17.05 0.93 -6.45
N ASN A 60 -16.99 1.39 -5.20
CA ASN A 60 -15.72 1.54 -4.50
C ASN A 60 -15.25 0.20 -3.94
N ILE A 61 -14.06 -0.24 -4.35
CA ILE A 61 -13.43 -1.44 -3.83
C ILE A 61 -12.37 -1.03 -2.82
N SER A 62 -12.58 -1.41 -1.55
CA SER A 62 -11.60 -1.20 -0.49
C SER A 62 -10.38 -2.10 -0.64
N GLY A 63 -9.26 -1.71 -0.04
CA GLY A 63 -8.09 -2.59 0.09
C GLY A 63 -8.37 -3.76 1.02
N TYR A 64 -7.56 -4.80 0.90
CA TYR A 64 -7.63 -5.97 1.78
C TYR A 64 -7.08 -5.66 3.17
N VAL A 65 -7.73 -6.19 4.21
CA VAL A 65 -7.20 -6.18 5.56
C VAL A 65 -6.08 -7.21 5.72
N ALA A 66 -5.28 -7.09 6.78
CA ALA A 66 -4.09 -7.95 6.97
C ALA A 66 -4.43 -9.44 6.95
N GLU A 67 -5.53 -9.84 7.57
CA GLU A 67 -5.99 -11.23 7.65
C GLU A 67 -6.40 -11.79 6.29
N GLU A 68 -7.09 -10.96 5.49
CA GLU A 68 -7.45 -11.33 4.10
C GLU A 68 -6.21 -11.52 3.23
N LYS A 69 -5.20 -10.63 3.36
CA LYS A 69 -3.94 -10.77 2.63
C LYS A 69 -3.20 -12.06 2.96
N LEU A 70 -3.22 -12.47 4.24
CA LEU A 70 -2.64 -13.74 4.67
C LEU A 70 -3.40 -14.93 4.09
N ALA A 71 -4.72 -14.87 4.09
CA ALA A 71 -5.56 -15.91 3.49
C ALA A 71 -5.35 -16.01 1.97
N ILE A 72 -5.24 -14.87 1.28
CA ILE A 72 -4.94 -14.81 -0.15
C ILE A 72 -3.53 -15.38 -0.43
N ALA A 73 -2.53 -15.00 0.38
CA ALA A 73 -1.17 -15.49 0.23
C ALA A 73 -1.09 -17.00 0.36
N SER A 74 -1.67 -17.56 1.42
CA SER A 74 -1.58 -19.01 1.70
C SER A 74 -2.41 -19.86 0.74
N LYS A 75 -3.63 -19.40 0.36
CA LYS A 75 -4.55 -20.20 -0.45
C LYS A 75 -4.34 -20.07 -1.96
N TYR A 76 -3.81 -18.93 -2.41
CA TYR A 76 -3.74 -18.64 -3.85
C TYR A 76 -2.33 -18.30 -4.32
N LEU A 77 -1.62 -17.37 -3.65
CA LEU A 77 -0.33 -16.90 -4.16
C LEU A 77 0.76 -17.97 -4.04
N ILE A 78 0.88 -18.60 -2.88
CA ILE A 78 1.87 -19.64 -2.65
C ILE A 78 1.70 -20.81 -3.62
N PRO A 79 0.51 -21.46 -3.75
CA PRO A 79 0.34 -22.55 -4.69
C PRO A 79 0.64 -22.16 -6.14
N GLN A 80 0.23 -20.97 -6.59
CA GLN A 80 0.57 -20.50 -7.94
C GLN A 80 2.06 -20.31 -8.15
N ILE A 81 2.78 -19.82 -7.13
CA ILE A 81 4.22 -19.60 -7.21
C ILE A 81 4.97 -20.93 -7.17
N GLU A 82 4.51 -21.89 -6.37
CA GLU A 82 5.03 -23.26 -6.35
C GLU A 82 4.94 -23.91 -7.72
N GLU A 83 3.80 -23.82 -8.37
CA GLU A 83 3.60 -24.34 -9.72
C GLU A 83 4.57 -23.70 -10.73
N VAL A 84 4.72 -22.37 -10.70
CA VAL A 84 5.60 -21.63 -11.62
C VAL A 84 7.07 -21.89 -11.35
N THR A 85 7.48 -22.06 -10.08
CA THR A 85 8.88 -22.30 -9.68
C THR A 85 9.28 -23.75 -9.74
N GLY A 86 8.32 -24.68 -9.85
CA GLY A 86 8.55 -26.13 -9.84
C GLY A 86 8.93 -26.66 -8.46
N LEU A 87 8.76 -25.87 -7.40
CA LEU A 87 8.98 -26.27 -6.02
C LEU A 87 7.70 -26.86 -5.43
N THR A 88 7.84 -27.83 -4.56
CA THR A 88 6.72 -28.45 -3.84
C THR A 88 6.66 -27.96 -2.39
N SER A 89 5.48 -28.09 -1.78
CA SER A 89 5.28 -27.76 -0.36
C SER A 89 6.13 -28.63 0.59
N ALA A 90 6.65 -29.76 0.09
CA ALA A 90 7.59 -30.60 0.84
C ALA A 90 9.01 -30.01 0.88
N GLU A 91 9.37 -29.20 -0.11
CA GLU A 91 10.70 -28.59 -0.25
C GLU A 91 10.77 -27.22 0.42
N VAL A 92 9.65 -26.47 0.42
CA VAL A 92 9.57 -25.12 0.97
C VAL A 92 8.30 -24.96 1.77
N THR A 93 8.43 -24.54 3.01
CA THR A 93 7.28 -24.18 3.85
C THR A 93 7.47 -22.75 4.35
N MET A 94 6.45 -21.92 4.16
CA MET A 94 6.44 -20.57 4.68
C MET A 94 5.51 -20.48 5.88
N THR A 95 6.06 -20.07 7.03
CA THR A 95 5.28 -19.93 8.24
C THR A 95 4.33 -18.74 8.20
N GLN A 96 3.26 -18.82 8.97
CA GLN A 96 2.33 -17.71 9.17
C GLN A 96 3.04 -16.46 9.74
N ALA A 97 4.06 -16.68 10.60
CA ALA A 97 4.86 -15.61 11.16
C ALA A 97 5.64 -14.86 10.07
N ALA A 98 6.28 -15.59 9.14
CA ALA A 98 6.96 -14.99 7.99
C ALA A 98 6.02 -14.19 7.08
N LEU A 99 4.83 -14.71 6.79
CA LEU A 99 3.82 -14.00 5.99
C LEU A 99 3.34 -12.72 6.70
N ASN A 100 3.11 -12.77 8.00
CA ASN A 100 2.77 -11.60 8.80
C ASN A 100 3.88 -10.55 8.76
N SER A 101 5.13 -10.97 8.92
CA SER A 101 6.28 -10.09 8.86
C SER A 101 6.45 -9.46 7.48
N LEU A 102 6.28 -10.23 6.40
CA LEU A 102 6.25 -9.70 5.04
C LEU A 102 5.19 -8.61 4.87
N ASN A 103 3.97 -8.88 5.31
CA ASN A 103 2.87 -7.94 5.18
C ASN A 103 3.11 -6.64 5.98
N ARG A 104 3.66 -6.74 7.20
CA ARG A 104 3.85 -5.59 8.11
C ARG A 104 5.09 -4.76 7.79
N SER A 105 6.21 -5.44 7.49
CA SER A 105 7.53 -4.83 7.45
C SER A 105 8.08 -4.62 6.03
N TYR A 106 7.48 -5.24 5.01
CA TYR A 106 7.94 -5.14 3.63
C TYR A 106 6.87 -4.65 2.65
N CYS A 107 5.58 -4.87 2.95
CA CYS A 107 4.48 -4.58 2.03
C CYS A 107 3.48 -3.59 2.64
N ARG A 108 3.66 -2.27 2.38
CA ARG A 108 2.63 -1.26 2.68
C ARG A 108 1.86 -0.95 1.40
N GLU A 109 0.80 -1.72 1.16
CA GLU A 109 -0.05 -1.57 -0.02
C GLU A 109 -1.50 -1.94 0.33
N SER A 110 -2.47 -1.42 -0.43
CA SER A 110 -3.88 -1.79 -0.28
C SER A 110 -4.20 -3.18 -0.86
N GLY A 111 -3.47 -3.61 -1.88
CA GLY A 111 -3.58 -4.91 -2.53
C GLY A 111 -2.56 -5.93 -2.03
N VAL A 112 -2.22 -6.89 -2.91
CA VAL A 112 -1.28 -7.99 -2.65
C VAL A 112 -0.17 -8.09 -3.71
N ARG A 113 0.03 -7.04 -4.53
CA ARG A 113 0.98 -7.07 -5.65
C ARG A 113 2.43 -7.17 -5.16
N ASN A 114 2.82 -6.36 -4.18
CA ASN A 114 4.18 -6.41 -3.63
C ASN A 114 4.39 -7.63 -2.75
N LEU A 115 3.35 -8.05 -2.01
CA LEU A 115 3.38 -9.30 -1.25
C LEU A 115 3.67 -10.48 -2.19
N ARG A 116 2.98 -10.59 -3.32
CA ARG A 116 3.26 -11.58 -4.36
C ARG A 116 4.70 -11.53 -4.84
N LYS A 117 5.21 -10.34 -5.19
CA LYS A 117 6.60 -10.16 -5.64
C LYS A 117 7.64 -10.61 -4.62
N HIS A 118 7.39 -10.36 -3.33
CA HIS A 118 8.29 -10.80 -2.27
C HIS A 118 8.26 -12.31 -2.10
N ILE A 119 7.08 -12.93 -2.15
CA ILE A 119 6.95 -14.39 -2.12
C ILE A 119 7.67 -15.02 -3.34
N GLU A 120 7.43 -14.53 -4.55
CA GLU A 120 8.15 -14.95 -5.76
C GLU A 120 9.67 -14.81 -5.63
N LYS A 121 10.15 -13.73 -5.01
CA LYS A 121 11.58 -13.51 -4.76
C LYS A 121 12.15 -14.55 -3.82
N ILE A 122 11.40 -14.91 -2.77
CA ILE A 122 11.81 -15.95 -1.80
C ILE A 122 11.89 -17.29 -2.52
N TYR A 123 10.84 -17.70 -3.21
CA TYR A 123 10.78 -18.99 -3.89
C TYR A 123 11.86 -19.13 -4.97
N ARG A 124 12.13 -18.08 -5.75
CA ARG A 124 13.25 -18.07 -6.72
C ARG A 124 14.60 -18.25 -6.07
N LYS A 125 14.86 -17.62 -4.91
CA LYS A 125 16.11 -17.80 -4.18
C LYS A 125 16.23 -19.19 -3.56
N VAL A 126 15.10 -19.76 -3.11
CA VAL A 126 15.06 -21.12 -2.61
C VAL A 126 15.34 -22.11 -3.73
N ALA A 127 14.69 -21.97 -4.89
CA ALA A 127 14.95 -22.79 -6.07
C ALA A 127 16.44 -22.77 -6.45
N TYR A 128 17.05 -21.58 -6.44
CA TYR A 128 18.48 -21.44 -6.70
C TYR A 128 19.33 -22.20 -5.65
N LYS A 129 19.01 -22.11 -4.36
CA LYS A 129 19.72 -22.83 -3.29
C LYS A 129 19.55 -24.36 -3.43
N VAL A 130 18.33 -24.82 -3.72
CA VAL A 130 18.05 -26.25 -3.92
C VAL A 130 18.87 -26.79 -5.08
N ILE A 131 18.90 -26.08 -6.21
CA ILE A 131 19.68 -26.48 -7.38
C ILE A 131 21.18 -26.49 -7.06
N ASN A 132 21.72 -25.47 -6.43
CA ASN A 132 23.14 -25.41 -6.09
C ASN A 132 23.55 -26.51 -5.12
N ASN A 133 22.76 -26.76 -4.07
CA ASN A 133 23.04 -27.85 -3.14
C ASN A 133 23.01 -29.23 -3.84
N TYR A 134 22.18 -29.38 -4.86
CA TYR A 134 22.17 -30.59 -5.69
C TYR A 134 23.47 -30.72 -6.51
N TYR A 135 23.95 -29.63 -7.13
CA TYR A 135 25.18 -29.66 -7.92
C TYR A 135 26.45 -29.84 -7.07
N ASP A 136 26.51 -29.31 -5.86
CA ASP A 136 27.66 -29.45 -4.97
C ASP A 136 27.79 -30.91 -4.43
N ASN A 137 26.70 -31.68 -4.39
CA ASN A 137 26.66 -33.03 -3.90
C ASN A 137 26.73 -34.12 -4.98
N THR A 138 26.64 -33.75 -6.25
CA THR A 138 26.68 -34.69 -7.37
C THR A 138 27.85 -34.40 -8.30
N THR A 139 28.76 -35.40 -8.43
CA THR A 139 29.78 -35.44 -9.49
C THR A 139 29.09 -35.36 -10.85
N TYR A 140 29.50 -34.41 -11.68
CA TYR A 140 28.96 -34.02 -13.00
C TYR A 140 28.45 -35.18 -13.86
N ASP A 141 27.15 -35.31 -13.96
CA ASP A 141 26.49 -36.02 -15.07
C ASP A 141 25.43 -35.13 -15.72
N TYR A 142 25.79 -34.55 -16.87
CA TYR A 142 24.94 -33.64 -17.66
C TYR A 142 23.69 -34.30 -18.26
N SER A 143 23.56 -35.63 -18.20
CA SER A 143 22.43 -36.37 -18.75
C SER A 143 21.15 -36.24 -17.95
N CYS A 144 21.23 -35.76 -16.71
CA CYS A 144 20.10 -35.70 -15.76
C CYS A 144 19.31 -34.37 -15.80
N ILE A 145 19.67 -33.42 -16.67
CA ILE A 145 19.00 -32.07 -16.70
C ILE A 145 17.51 -32.17 -17.09
N PHE A 146 17.08 -33.27 -17.73
CA PHE A 146 15.71 -33.48 -18.16
C PHE A 146 14.98 -34.64 -17.46
N SER A 147 15.62 -35.40 -16.62
CA SER A 147 15.00 -36.44 -15.82
C SER A 147 14.70 -35.91 -14.43
N LYS A 148 13.42 -35.95 -14.09
CA LYS A 148 12.80 -35.69 -12.79
C LYS A 148 13.81 -35.73 -11.64
N VAL A 149 14.18 -34.58 -11.09
CA VAL A 149 15.00 -34.47 -9.89
C VAL A 149 14.27 -35.23 -8.79
N VAL A 150 14.83 -36.37 -8.40
CA VAL A 150 14.33 -37.15 -7.27
C VAL A 150 14.85 -36.45 -6.02
N HIS A 151 13.99 -35.69 -5.38
CA HIS A 151 14.29 -35.00 -4.17
C HIS A 151 14.36 -35.99 -2.99
N ASP A 152 15.46 -36.00 -2.29
CA ASP A 152 15.52 -36.58 -0.94
C ASP A 152 14.64 -35.70 -0.03
N LYS A 153 13.60 -36.30 0.52
CA LYS A 153 12.50 -35.65 1.25
C LYS A 153 12.87 -35.03 2.60
N GLU A 154 14.14 -35.04 3.00
CA GLU A 154 14.51 -34.66 4.39
C GLU A 154 14.98 -33.21 4.58
N THR A 155 15.08 -32.39 3.55
CA THR A 155 15.59 -31.01 3.69
C THR A 155 14.61 -29.95 3.22
N GLY A 156 13.37 -30.03 3.67
CA GLY A 156 12.41 -28.95 3.47
C GLY A 156 12.90 -27.65 4.10
N LEU A 157 13.06 -26.59 3.29
CA LEU A 157 13.46 -25.27 3.78
C LEU A 157 12.26 -24.59 4.43
N ASN A 158 12.36 -24.35 5.73
CA ASN A 158 11.35 -23.61 6.47
C ASN A 158 11.68 -22.11 6.48
N ILE A 159 10.80 -21.30 5.93
CA ILE A 159 10.91 -19.84 5.92
C ILE A 159 10.12 -19.30 7.10
N ASP A 160 10.84 -18.70 8.05
CA ASP A 160 10.29 -18.04 9.23
C ASP A 160 10.73 -16.58 9.32
N ASP A 161 10.29 -15.90 10.37
CA ASP A 161 10.62 -14.49 10.60
C ASP A 161 12.12 -14.24 10.78
N SER A 162 12.85 -15.21 11.34
CA SER A 162 14.28 -15.08 11.67
C SER A 162 15.17 -15.09 10.42
N ASN A 163 14.82 -15.91 9.42
CA ASN A 163 15.60 -16.07 8.19
C ASN A 163 15.05 -15.28 6.98
N LEU A 164 13.92 -14.60 7.16
CA LEU A 164 13.26 -13.85 6.11
C LEU A 164 14.16 -12.76 5.48
N SER A 165 14.99 -12.11 6.31
CA SER A 165 15.93 -11.08 5.87
C SER A 165 16.96 -11.57 4.84
N ASP A 166 17.32 -12.85 4.85
CA ASP A 166 18.29 -13.44 3.92
C ASP A 166 17.72 -13.50 2.49
N TYR A 167 16.42 -13.65 2.39
CA TYR A 167 15.72 -13.77 1.12
C TYR A 167 15.28 -12.43 0.54
N VAL A 168 14.66 -11.57 1.35
CA VAL A 168 14.07 -10.30 0.89
C VAL A 168 14.90 -9.07 1.22
N GLY A 169 15.86 -9.19 2.13
CA GLY A 169 16.67 -8.08 2.64
C GLY A 169 16.14 -7.53 3.95
N LYS A 170 16.70 -6.41 4.42
CA LYS A 170 16.26 -5.78 5.66
C LYS A 170 14.84 -5.23 5.53
N PRO A 171 14.05 -5.24 6.63
CA PRO A 171 12.73 -4.62 6.66
C PRO A 171 12.78 -3.16 6.19
N ILE A 172 11.84 -2.80 5.33
CA ILE A 172 11.72 -1.43 4.81
C ILE A 172 10.93 -0.56 5.78
N PHE A 173 9.96 -1.16 6.46
CA PHE A 173 9.08 -0.47 7.39
C PHE A 173 9.31 -1.02 8.80
N SER A 174 9.82 -0.17 9.68
CA SER A 174 9.88 -0.45 11.11
C SER A 174 8.55 -0.08 11.76
N SER A 175 8.02 -0.97 12.57
CA SER A 175 6.88 -0.69 13.45
C SER A 175 7.31 -0.30 14.86
N GLU A 176 8.60 -0.03 15.06
CA GLU A 176 9.11 0.40 16.35
C GLU A 176 8.49 1.72 16.75
N LYS A 177 7.99 1.78 17.98
CA LYS A 177 7.55 3.04 18.58
C LYS A 177 8.75 3.95 18.65
N LEU A 178 8.64 5.15 18.05
CA LEU A 178 9.68 6.16 18.09
C LEU A 178 10.02 6.54 19.55
N TYR A 179 8.99 6.57 20.40
CA TYR A 179 9.13 6.85 21.82
C TYR A 179 8.56 5.70 22.66
N PRO A 180 9.30 5.12 23.62
CA PRO A 180 8.76 4.16 24.60
C PRO A 180 7.61 4.76 25.42
N HIS A 181 7.78 6.02 25.80
CA HIS A 181 6.77 6.88 26.44
C HIS A 181 6.74 8.21 25.70
N THR A 182 5.56 8.73 25.40
CA THR A 182 5.42 10.02 24.74
C THR A 182 5.90 11.14 25.67
N PRO A 183 6.97 11.88 25.32
CA PRO A 183 7.44 13.00 26.13
C PRO A 183 6.45 14.15 26.06
N ALA A 184 6.61 15.13 26.99
CA ALA A 184 5.83 16.36 26.95
C ALA A 184 6.06 17.08 25.60
N GLY A 185 5.01 17.60 25.01
CA GLY A 185 5.06 18.21 23.68
C GLY A 185 4.91 17.23 22.50
N VAL A 186 4.79 15.94 22.77
CA VAL A 186 4.53 14.92 21.73
C VAL A 186 3.16 14.29 21.95
N ALA A 187 2.33 14.28 20.92
CA ALA A 187 1.04 13.60 20.92
C ALA A 187 1.02 12.51 19.83
N LEU A 188 0.34 11.40 20.13
CA LEU A 188 0.12 10.32 19.18
C LEU A 188 -1.19 10.57 18.44
N GLY A 189 -1.09 10.86 17.14
CA GLY A 189 -2.22 10.96 16.25
C GLY A 189 -2.57 9.63 15.62
N LEU A 190 -3.83 9.45 15.29
CA LEU A 190 -4.34 8.31 14.52
C LEU A 190 -4.75 8.80 13.15
N ALA A 191 -4.28 8.11 12.12
CA ALA A 191 -4.64 8.36 10.74
C ALA A 191 -5.24 7.11 10.11
N TRP A 192 -6.27 7.28 9.32
CA TRP A 192 -6.81 6.22 8.48
C TRP A 192 -6.29 6.39 7.05
N THR A 193 -5.72 5.34 6.52
CA THR A 193 -5.20 5.30 5.15
C THR A 193 -5.86 4.17 4.36
N SER A 194 -5.73 4.18 3.05
CA SER A 194 -6.16 3.05 2.19
C SER A 194 -5.52 1.71 2.56
N MET A 195 -4.48 1.73 3.37
CA MET A 195 -3.75 0.56 3.87
C MET A 195 -4.14 0.18 5.31
N GLY A 196 -5.15 0.83 5.88
CA GLY A 196 -5.61 0.66 7.25
C GLY A 196 -5.18 1.79 8.18
N GLY A 197 -5.38 1.58 9.50
CA GLY A 197 -4.99 2.54 10.53
C GLY A 197 -3.48 2.71 10.63
N SER A 198 -3.02 3.95 10.83
CA SER A 198 -1.63 4.30 11.05
C SER A 198 -1.52 5.26 12.22
N THR A 199 -0.41 5.19 12.95
CA THR A 199 -0.06 6.14 14.00
C THR A 199 0.95 7.14 13.47
N LEU A 200 0.82 8.39 13.88
CA LEU A 200 1.81 9.43 13.59
C LEU A 200 2.12 10.22 14.86
N TYR A 201 3.36 10.64 15.00
CA TYR A 201 3.76 11.50 16.11
C TYR A 201 3.65 12.96 15.69
N ILE A 202 2.96 13.74 16.53
CA ILE A 202 2.80 15.19 16.37
C ILE A 202 3.69 15.81 17.44
N GLU A 203 4.75 16.45 17.01
CA GLU A 203 5.72 17.08 17.91
C GLU A 203 5.46 18.58 17.95
N THR A 204 5.46 19.14 19.14
CA THR A 204 5.25 20.58 19.37
C THR A 204 6.39 21.15 20.20
N VAL A 205 6.87 22.32 19.79
CA VAL A 205 7.95 23.05 20.50
C VAL A 205 7.52 24.48 20.65
N GLY A 206 7.61 25.00 21.90
CA GLY A 206 7.40 26.42 22.15
C GLY A 206 8.69 27.21 21.94
N GLN A 207 8.64 28.22 21.06
CA GLN A 207 9.74 29.12 20.80
C GLN A 207 9.41 30.51 21.37
N ARG A 208 10.25 31.04 22.25
CA ARG A 208 10.08 32.40 22.76
C ARG A 208 10.21 33.43 21.65
N VAL A 209 9.22 34.32 21.57
CA VAL A 209 9.27 35.48 20.69
C VAL A 209 10.18 36.56 21.33
N ARG A 210 11.22 36.97 20.59
CA ARG A 210 12.21 37.94 21.12
C ARG A 210 11.74 39.40 21.07
N GLU A 211 10.75 39.70 20.24
CA GLU A 211 10.22 41.07 20.07
C GLU A 211 8.85 41.19 20.74
N ALA A 212 8.76 42.08 21.73
CA ALA A 212 7.49 42.42 22.36
C ALA A 212 6.56 43.09 21.36
N GLY A 213 5.40 42.43 21.10
CA GLY A 213 4.37 43.00 20.23
C GLY A 213 4.04 42.16 18.98
N THR A 214 4.85 41.21 18.59
CA THR A 214 4.47 40.18 17.64
C THR A 214 3.84 39.03 18.41
N GLY A 215 2.52 39.07 18.57
CA GLY A 215 1.76 38.06 19.32
C GLY A 215 2.10 36.63 18.88
N GLY A 216 2.09 35.68 19.83
CA GLY A 216 2.40 34.29 19.63
C GLY A 216 1.62 33.70 18.43
N GLY A 217 2.35 33.24 17.45
CA GLY A 217 1.82 32.59 16.24
C GLY A 217 1.83 31.08 16.36
N LEU A 218 1.08 30.40 15.53
CA LEU A 218 1.14 28.96 15.35
C LEU A 218 1.79 28.68 13.99
N GLU A 219 2.99 28.13 14.00
CA GLU A 219 3.66 27.65 12.79
C GLU A 219 3.64 26.12 12.76
N PHE A 220 3.45 25.58 11.59
CA PHE A 220 3.49 24.13 11.39
C PHE A 220 4.25 23.80 10.12
N THR A 221 5.00 22.70 10.17
CA THR A 221 5.78 22.17 9.05
C THR A 221 5.40 20.72 8.79
N GLY A 222 5.67 20.26 7.58
CA GLY A 222 5.39 18.90 7.13
C GLY A 222 4.51 18.86 5.89
N ASN A 223 4.36 17.68 5.32
CA ASN A 223 3.51 17.45 4.17
C ASN A 223 2.05 17.23 4.62
N LEU A 224 1.40 18.31 5.02
CA LEU A 224 0.07 18.30 5.62
C LEU A 224 -1.00 18.61 4.58
N GLY A 225 -2.05 17.77 4.51
CA GLY A 225 -3.27 18.07 3.78
C GLY A 225 -4.08 19.19 4.46
N ASP A 226 -5.04 19.76 3.75
CA ASP A 226 -5.81 20.93 4.23
C ASP A 226 -6.63 20.64 5.49
N VAL A 227 -7.20 19.44 5.59
CA VAL A 227 -7.93 18.98 6.78
C VAL A 227 -7.02 18.96 8.02
N MET A 228 -5.77 18.51 7.89
CA MET A 228 -4.83 18.47 9.00
C MET A 228 -4.40 19.89 9.40
N LYS A 229 -4.19 20.79 8.44
CA LYS A 229 -3.88 22.20 8.69
C LYS A 229 -5.00 22.90 9.47
N GLU A 230 -6.25 22.62 9.10
CA GLU A 230 -7.42 23.14 9.81
C GLU A 230 -7.49 22.56 11.24
N SER A 231 -7.29 21.24 11.39
CA SER A 231 -7.28 20.58 12.70
C SER A 231 -6.23 21.16 13.64
N ILE A 232 -5.03 21.49 13.16
CA ILE A 232 -3.97 22.13 13.95
C ILE A 232 -4.40 23.52 14.43
N LYS A 233 -5.05 24.31 13.57
CA LYS A 233 -5.56 25.65 13.96
C LYS A 233 -6.62 25.56 15.05
N ILE A 234 -7.55 24.61 14.91
CA ILE A 234 -8.58 24.36 15.92
C ILE A 234 -7.95 23.90 17.24
N ALA A 235 -7.00 22.96 17.20
CA ALA A 235 -6.28 22.49 18.37
C ALA A 235 -5.51 23.62 19.08
N GLY A 236 -4.84 24.50 18.34
CA GLY A 236 -4.15 25.67 18.88
C GLY A 236 -5.09 26.65 19.56
N THR A 237 -6.26 26.92 18.95
CA THR A 237 -7.30 27.76 19.54
C THR A 237 -7.85 27.15 20.82
N PHE A 238 -8.14 25.85 20.81
CA PHE A 238 -8.59 25.13 21.99
C PHE A 238 -7.56 25.18 23.13
N ALA A 239 -6.29 24.94 22.83
CA ALA A 239 -5.22 24.97 23.81
C ALA A 239 -5.08 26.34 24.49
N ARG A 240 -5.21 27.44 23.73
CA ARG A 240 -5.23 28.81 24.29
C ARG A 240 -6.39 29.03 25.26
N ILE A 241 -7.61 28.65 24.84
CA ILE A 241 -8.80 28.82 25.67
C ILE A 241 -8.71 27.94 26.93
N PHE A 242 -8.23 26.73 26.79
CA PHE A 242 -8.05 25.79 27.89
C PHE A 242 -7.07 26.33 28.92
N LEU A 243 -5.92 26.84 28.49
CA LEU A 243 -4.91 27.40 29.40
C LEU A 243 -5.40 28.67 30.06
N ALA A 244 -6.08 29.55 29.33
CA ALA A 244 -6.66 30.78 29.91
C ALA A 244 -7.77 30.49 30.96
N ASN A 245 -8.48 29.39 30.82
CA ASN A 245 -9.46 28.93 31.81
C ASN A 245 -8.82 28.32 33.06
N LEU A 246 -7.67 27.65 32.90
CA LEU A 246 -6.89 27.08 34.01
C LEU A 246 -6.18 28.14 34.83
N ASP A 247 -5.55 29.10 34.14
CA ASP A 247 -4.81 30.18 34.77
C ASP A 247 -4.95 31.47 33.95
N LYS A 248 -5.75 32.39 34.45
CA LYS A 248 -6.03 33.70 33.79
C LYS A 248 -4.81 34.60 33.68
N SER A 249 -3.76 34.35 34.45
CA SER A 249 -2.51 35.12 34.44
C SER A 249 -1.46 34.54 33.51
N ASN A 250 -1.77 33.44 32.81
CA ASN A 250 -0.81 32.73 31.98
C ASN A 250 -0.69 33.35 30.60
N GLU A 251 0.46 33.96 30.33
CA GLU A 251 0.82 34.59 29.04
C GLU A 251 1.67 33.67 28.14
N TYR A 252 1.62 32.34 28.36
CA TYR A 252 2.49 31.41 27.62
C TYR A 252 2.35 31.53 26.12
N PHE A 253 1.12 31.54 25.58
CA PHE A 253 0.86 31.64 24.15
C PHE A 253 1.04 33.05 23.57
N ASP A 254 1.11 34.08 24.42
CA ASP A 254 1.37 35.46 24.00
C ASP A 254 2.86 35.71 23.86
N ASN A 255 3.66 35.01 24.69
CA ASN A 255 5.12 35.15 24.74
C ASN A 255 5.86 34.07 23.93
N ASN A 256 5.17 33.04 23.41
CA ASN A 256 5.76 31.96 22.67
C ASN A 256 5.01 31.73 21.34
N LYS A 257 5.78 31.24 20.36
CA LYS A 257 5.32 30.84 19.03
C LYS A 257 5.38 29.35 18.90
#